data_0a27929811e918f7ca8f3692ecefa728
#
_entry.id   0a27929811e918f7ca8f3692ecefa728
#
_cell.length_a   1.000
_cell.length_b   1.000
_cell.length_c   1.000
_cell.angle_alpha   90.00
_cell.angle_beta   90.00
_cell.angle_gamma   90.00
#
_symmetry.space_group_name_H-M   'P 1'
#
loop_
_entity.id
_entity.type
_entity.pdbx_description
1 polymer ?
#
loop_
_entity_poly.entity_id
_entity_poly.type
_entity_poly.pdbx_seq_one_letter_code
_entity_poly.pdbx_strand_id
1 'polypeptide(L)'
;MKNMKKVKKQQNKTYKEYKPTESKRIYLEEIDTGMLRHRVIVLGLIEKIMQTGGPTVFVLSDGTGSLSLKGFVAPGERAHVGINAGDYVEAEVSIDEFNGEIEGNIEKIFKKTGEAEASLKQQIEKRQRDKATVKTSDFMLKNEILEKLKPRIINAATEIRLAIIKGRPIIVRHHNDTDGYSSGFALERAILPMVEKYHSSSKAGWEYFKRAPCSAPYYELEDSIKDTATSLRNVAKFSDKMPLIIIVDNGSSPEDLMAIMQAKVHGSDIIVIDHHGFDEDVISSEVLAHINPHLVGETGAMISAGMLCAETARFINENVENIEQIPALAGFADRIDLANSKLMNEYLKLAEEKGYSKELLSDISLVIEFVSTKVKFMEAREYIEVLFGEPRTRQKKLVSLMAPYIRELDKKGLAIGKSGAKIEKLGKTTLQTINIEESFPGFGFFPKPGRSVGLLHDNLQKEKGVTNLVSIGIMNTAMTFRATDEADFSMHELIKELREKLPNAFVEGGGHKNAGAINFIPKMKQEVFEVVRKFISR
;
A
#
# COMPACT_ATOMS: atom_id res chain seq x y z
N MET A 1 29.18 -53.31 -64.42
CA MET A 1 28.87 -54.66 -63.90
C MET A 1 28.46 -54.57 -62.46
N LYS A 2 27.33 -55.17 -62.18
CA LYS A 2 26.67 -55.50 -60.90
C LYS A 2 26.39 -54.36 -59.88
N ASN A 3 25.16 -53.84 -60.02
CA ASN A 3 24.38 -53.19 -58.98
C ASN A 3 24.04 -54.16 -57.86
N MET A 4 24.23 -53.70 -56.60
CA MET A 4 23.59 -54.30 -55.41
C MET A 4 22.74 -53.23 -54.71
N LYS A 5 21.44 -53.36 -54.86
CA LYS A 5 20.38 -52.63 -54.12
C LYS A 5 20.42 -53.05 -52.66
N LYS A 6 20.70 -52.13 -51.73
CA LYS A 6 20.44 -52.31 -50.30
C LYS A 6 19.00 -51.86 -50.00
N VAL A 7 18.17 -52.84 -49.68
CA VAL A 7 16.81 -52.67 -49.15
C VAL A 7 16.93 -52.18 -47.71
N LYS A 8 16.47 -50.96 -47.44
CA LYS A 8 16.26 -50.47 -46.07
C LYS A 8 15.02 -51.08 -45.50
N LYS A 9 15.14 -51.93 -44.47
CA LYS A 9 14.04 -52.34 -43.60
C LYS A 9 13.50 -51.13 -42.89
N GLN A 10 12.26 -50.70 -43.19
CA GLN A 10 11.46 -49.80 -42.32
C GLN A 10 11.09 -50.59 -41.06
N GLN A 11 11.55 -50.12 -39.94
CA GLN A 11 11.04 -50.53 -38.63
C GLN A 11 9.69 -49.88 -38.44
N ASN A 12 8.63 -50.64 -38.51
CA ASN A 12 7.31 -50.26 -38.04
C ASN A 12 7.39 -49.99 -36.53
N LYS A 13 7.42 -48.71 -36.15
CA LYS A 13 7.11 -48.30 -34.81
C LYS A 13 5.60 -48.48 -34.63
N THR A 14 5.18 -49.54 -33.94
CA THR A 14 3.84 -49.69 -33.41
C THR A 14 3.57 -48.53 -32.47
N TYR A 15 2.80 -47.53 -32.95
CA TYR A 15 2.18 -46.55 -32.07
C TYR A 15 1.20 -47.33 -31.19
N LYS A 16 1.49 -47.43 -29.90
CA LYS A 16 0.48 -47.87 -28.93
C LYS A 16 -0.67 -46.84 -29.04
N GLU A 17 -1.83 -47.29 -29.48
CA GLU A 17 -3.07 -46.55 -29.34
C GLU A 17 -3.25 -46.21 -27.87
N TYR A 18 -3.12 -44.89 -27.57
CA TYR A 18 -3.42 -44.35 -26.26
C TYR A 18 -4.94 -44.40 -26.09
N LYS A 19 -5.44 -45.40 -25.35
CA LYS A 19 -6.83 -45.38 -24.91
C LYS A 19 -7.01 -44.15 -24.07
N PRO A 20 -7.94 -43.20 -24.40
CA PRO A 20 -8.19 -42.07 -23.56
C PRO A 20 -8.68 -42.58 -22.21
N THR A 21 -7.87 -42.39 -21.16
CA THR A 21 -8.32 -42.49 -19.77
C THR A 21 -9.44 -41.49 -19.61
N GLU A 22 -10.55 -41.88 -18.98
CA GLU A 22 -11.65 -40.98 -18.65
C GLU A 22 -11.04 -39.73 -17.95
N SER A 23 -11.33 -38.54 -18.47
CA SER A 23 -10.80 -37.28 -17.96
C SER A 23 -11.35 -37.08 -16.54
N LYS A 24 -10.46 -37.08 -15.53
CA LYS A 24 -10.84 -36.90 -14.13
C LYS A 24 -11.10 -35.44 -13.85
N ARG A 25 -12.15 -35.16 -13.08
CA ARG A 25 -12.40 -33.82 -12.56
C ARG A 25 -11.43 -33.50 -11.41
N ILE A 26 -10.71 -32.39 -11.49
CA ILE A 26 -9.71 -31.97 -10.51
C ILE A 26 -9.85 -30.49 -10.19
N TYR A 27 -9.29 -30.06 -9.06
CA TYR A 27 -9.13 -28.64 -8.71
C TYR A 27 -7.83 -28.08 -9.27
N LEU A 28 -7.80 -26.78 -9.52
CA LEU A 28 -6.64 -26.12 -10.11
C LEU A 28 -5.38 -26.20 -9.23
N GLU A 29 -5.54 -26.21 -7.91
CA GLU A 29 -4.42 -26.38 -6.98
C GLU A 29 -3.78 -27.78 -7.01
N GLU A 30 -4.47 -28.78 -7.59
CA GLU A 30 -3.95 -30.13 -7.77
C GLU A 30 -3.10 -30.27 -9.04
N ILE A 31 -3.12 -29.26 -9.92
CA ILE A 31 -2.38 -29.30 -11.20
C ILE A 31 -0.92 -28.95 -10.97
N ASP A 32 -0.04 -29.87 -11.33
CA ASP A 32 1.40 -29.72 -11.27
C ASP A 32 2.11 -30.21 -12.55
N THR A 33 3.41 -30.08 -12.61
CA THR A 33 4.22 -30.54 -13.75
C THR A 33 4.16 -32.05 -13.99
N GLY A 34 3.75 -32.86 -13.00
CA GLY A 34 3.52 -34.29 -13.15
C GLY A 34 2.30 -34.62 -14.02
N MET A 35 1.42 -33.64 -14.22
CA MET A 35 0.21 -33.78 -15.04
C MET A 35 0.38 -33.33 -16.50
N LEU A 36 1.59 -32.97 -16.91
CA LEU A 36 1.84 -32.58 -18.31
C LEU A 36 1.36 -33.67 -19.28
N ARG A 37 0.64 -33.26 -20.33
CA ARG A 37 -0.02 -34.10 -21.33
C ARG A 37 -1.20 -34.95 -20.83
N HIS A 38 -1.61 -34.81 -19.57
CA HIS A 38 -2.85 -35.46 -19.10
C HIS A 38 -4.06 -34.62 -19.50
N ARG A 39 -5.19 -35.30 -19.73
CA ARG A 39 -6.50 -34.68 -19.94
C ARG A 39 -7.25 -34.66 -18.62
N VAL A 40 -7.74 -33.48 -18.26
CA VAL A 40 -8.47 -33.24 -17.02
C VAL A 40 -9.72 -32.40 -17.29
N ILE A 41 -10.70 -32.52 -16.41
CA ILE A 41 -11.89 -31.66 -16.40
C ILE A 41 -11.73 -30.64 -15.27
N VAL A 42 -11.81 -29.38 -15.62
CA VAL A 42 -11.77 -28.25 -14.67
C VAL A 42 -13.08 -27.45 -14.75
N LEU A 43 -13.54 -26.98 -13.60
CA LEU A 43 -14.72 -26.14 -13.50
C LEU A 43 -14.35 -24.83 -12.85
N GLY A 44 -14.81 -23.72 -13.42
CA GLY A 44 -14.47 -22.42 -12.86
C GLY A 44 -15.21 -21.27 -13.51
N LEU A 45 -14.85 -20.08 -13.05
CA LEU A 45 -15.23 -18.80 -13.60
C LEU A 45 -14.18 -18.36 -14.62
N ILE A 46 -14.59 -17.95 -15.81
CA ILE A 46 -13.71 -17.24 -16.75
C ILE A 46 -13.55 -15.81 -16.24
N GLU A 47 -12.40 -15.51 -15.66
CA GLU A 47 -12.12 -14.19 -15.10
C GLU A 47 -11.73 -13.17 -16.17
N LYS A 48 -10.95 -13.62 -17.18
CA LYS A 48 -10.37 -12.74 -18.20
C LYS A 48 -10.24 -13.48 -19.52
N ILE A 49 -10.39 -12.74 -20.63
CA ILE A 49 -10.15 -13.25 -21.99
C ILE A 49 -9.22 -12.30 -22.70
N MET A 50 -8.16 -12.85 -23.28
CA MET A 50 -7.17 -12.09 -24.04
C MET A 50 -7.02 -12.70 -25.43
N GLN A 51 -7.19 -11.87 -26.47
CA GLN A 51 -6.86 -12.28 -27.84
C GLN A 51 -5.40 -11.95 -28.11
N THR A 52 -4.62 -12.96 -28.44
CA THR A 52 -3.22 -12.81 -28.84
C THR A 52 -3.10 -12.85 -30.36
N GLY A 53 -1.91 -12.66 -30.89
CA GLY A 53 -1.64 -12.91 -32.31
C GLY A 53 -1.72 -14.40 -32.72
N GLY A 54 -1.82 -15.29 -31.73
CA GLY A 54 -2.02 -16.73 -31.88
C GLY A 54 -3.35 -17.16 -31.25
N PRO A 55 -3.31 -17.95 -30.13
CA PRO A 55 -4.52 -18.45 -29.46
C PRO A 55 -5.29 -17.35 -28.72
N THR A 56 -6.58 -17.61 -28.49
CA THR A 56 -7.35 -16.91 -27.46
C THR A 56 -7.01 -17.52 -26.10
N VAL A 57 -6.64 -16.69 -25.11
CA VAL A 57 -6.34 -17.11 -23.76
C VAL A 57 -7.52 -16.78 -22.85
N PHE A 58 -8.03 -17.80 -22.16
CA PHE A 58 -9.08 -17.70 -21.15
C PHE A 58 -8.46 -17.96 -19.79
N VAL A 59 -8.54 -17.01 -18.85
CA VAL A 59 -8.09 -17.23 -17.48
C VAL A 59 -9.26 -17.80 -16.68
N LEU A 60 -9.14 -19.06 -16.26
CA LEU A 60 -10.14 -19.78 -15.48
C LEU A 60 -9.70 -19.83 -14.01
N SER A 61 -10.63 -19.53 -13.09
CA SER A 61 -10.45 -19.65 -11.65
C SER A 61 -11.54 -20.52 -11.03
N ASP A 62 -11.15 -21.45 -10.15
CA ASP A 62 -12.09 -22.34 -9.44
C ASP A 62 -12.17 -22.03 -7.93
N GLY A 63 -11.51 -20.95 -7.50
CA GLY A 63 -11.38 -20.55 -6.10
C GLY A 63 -10.24 -21.24 -5.33
N THR A 64 -9.56 -22.21 -5.95
CA THR A 64 -8.32 -22.81 -5.41
C THR A 64 -7.07 -22.26 -6.09
N GLY A 65 -7.20 -21.82 -7.35
CA GLY A 65 -6.14 -21.25 -8.15
C GLY A 65 -6.68 -20.64 -9.45
N SER A 66 -5.77 -20.23 -10.34
CA SER A 66 -6.09 -19.81 -11.70
C SER A 66 -5.23 -20.55 -12.73
N LEU A 67 -5.78 -20.81 -13.90
CA LEU A 67 -5.12 -21.50 -15.01
C LEU A 67 -5.42 -20.80 -16.32
N SER A 68 -4.39 -20.53 -17.12
CA SER A 68 -4.54 -20.03 -18.48
C SER A 68 -4.96 -21.17 -19.41
N LEU A 69 -6.14 -21.04 -20.02
CA LEU A 69 -6.65 -21.99 -20.99
C LEU A 69 -6.50 -21.41 -22.40
N LYS A 70 -5.90 -22.17 -23.32
CA LYS A 70 -5.71 -21.77 -24.71
C LYS A 70 -6.74 -22.43 -25.63
N GLY A 71 -7.49 -21.61 -26.35
CA GLY A 71 -8.32 -22.01 -27.47
C GLY A 71 -7.71 -21.52 -28.79
N PHE A 72 -7.66 -22.35 -29.82
CA PHE A 72 -7.07 -21.97 -31.09
C PHE A 72 -8.00 -22.37 -32.25
N VAL A 73 -8.23 -21.42 -33.15
CA VAL A 73 -8.94 -21.63 -34.43
C VAL A 73 -8.01 -21.23 -35.58
N ALA A 74 -7.60 -19.97 -35.64
CA ALA A 74 -6.60 -19.47 -36.56
C ALA A 74 -5.83 -18.31 -35.89
N PRO A 75 -4.63 -17.94 -36.36
CA PRO A 75 -3.86 -16.84 -35.78
C PRO A 75 -4.66 -15.54 -35.74
N GLY A 76 -4.79 -14.97 -34.52
CA GLY A 76 -5.53 -13.73 -34.30
C GLY A 76 -7.06 -13.86 -34.32
N GLU A 77 -7.61 -15.04 -34.57
CA GLU A 77 -9.04 -15.31 -34.56
C GLU A 77 -9.50 -15.80 -33.19
N ARG A 78 -10.63 -15.26 -32.70
CA ARG A 78 -11.18 -15.61 -31.40
C ARG A 78 -11.77 -17.02 -31.41
N ALA A 79 -11.22 -17.89 -30.57
CA ALA A 79 -11.79 -19.19 -30.29
C ALA A 79 -12.97 -19.09 -29.30
N HIS A 80 -13.89 -20.07 -29.35
CA HIS A 80 -15.01 -20.21 -28.40
C HIS A 80 -15.80 -18.92 -28.19
N VAL A 81 -16.30 -18.31 -29.28
CA VAL A 81 -16.97 -16.98 -29.33
C VAL A 81 -18.14 -16.87 -28.35
N GLY A 82 -18.80 -17.99 -28.01
CA GLY A 82 -19.91 -18.03 -27.05
C GLY A 82 -19.51 -17.96 -25.56
N ILE A 83 -18.20 -17.97 -25.24
CA ILE A 83 -17.70 -17.88 -23.87
C ILE A 83 -17.21 -16.45 -23.61
N ASN A 84 -17.67 -15.83 -22.53
CA ASN A 84 -17.33 -14.47 -22.12
C ASN A 84 -16.70 -14.43 -20.73
N ALA A 85 -15.99 -13.34 -20.42
CA ALA A 85 -15.59 -13.07 -19.05
C ALA A 85 -16.83 -12.96 -18.16
N GLY A 86 -16.77 -13.57 -16.99
CA GLY A 86 -17.92 -13.71 -16.08
C GLY A 86 -18.71 -15.02 -16.26
N ASP A 87 -18.44 -15.81 -17.30
CA ASP A 87 -19.11 -17.09 -17.51
C ASP A 87 -18.54 -18.19 -16.60
N TYR A 88 -19.42 -18.99 -16.02
CA TYR A 88 -19.06 -20.23 -15.33
C TYR A 88 -19.04 -21.37 -16.31
N VAL A 89 -17.93 -22.11 -16.37
CA VAL A 89 -17.70 -23.13 -17.39
C VAL A 89 -17.21 -24.46 -16.79
N GLU A 90 -17.40 -25.52 -17.59
CA GLU A 90 -16.70 -26.79 -17.46
C GLU A 90 -15.86 -26.95 -18.72
N ALA A 91 -14.55 -27.17 -18.53
CA ALA A 91 -13.63 -27.37 -19.63
C ALA A 91 -12.87 -28.69 -19.51
N GLU A 92 -12.81 -29.45 -20.59
CA GLU A 92 -11.89 -30.57 -20.76
C GLU A 92 -10.63 -30.00 -21.40
N VAL A 93 -9.49 -30.13 -20.71
CA VAL A 93 -8.22 -29.51 -21.13
C VAL A 93 -7.08 -30.52 -21.10
N SER A 94 -6.14 -30.39 -22.01
CA SER A 94 -4.85 -31.07 -21.98
C SER A 94 -3.83 -30.15 -21.33
N ILE A 95 -3.21 -30.59 -20.23
CA ILE A 95 -2.22 -29.80 -19.50
C ILE A 95 -0.92 -29.74 -20.30
N ASP A 96 -0.36 -28.54 -20.44
CA ASP A 96 0.86 -28.25 -21.16
C ASP A 96 1.73 -27.23 -20.40
N GLU A 97 2.92 -26.98 -20.89
CA GLU A 97 3.85 -25.98 -20.33
C GLU A 97 4.34 -25.07 -21.45
N PHE A 98 4.30 -23.77 -21.22
CA PHE A 98 4.83 -22.78 -22.11
C PHE A 98 5.62 -21.71 -21.36
N ASN A 99 6.89 -21.52 -21.73
CA ASN A 99 7.82 -20.58 -21.05
C ASN A 99 7.95 -20.81 -19.53
N GLY A 100 7.84 -22.05 -19.06
CA GLY A 100 7.92 -22.39 -17.63
C GLY A 100 6.62 -22.19 -16.86
N GLU A 101 5.52 -21.83 -17.54
CA GLU A 101 4.19 -21.69 -16.94
C GLU A 101 3.29 -22.86 -17.38
N ILE A 102 2.55 -23.44 -16.42
CA ILE A 102 1.57 -24.50 -16.72
C ILE A 102 0.32 -23.85 -17.32
N GLU A 103 -0.18 -24.45 -18.40
CA GLU A 103 -1.37 -23.99 -19.11
C GLU A 103 -2.25 -25.18 -19.55
N GLY A 104 -3.50 -24.92 -19.92
CA GLY A 104 -4.41 -25.91 -20.46
C GLY A 104 -4.78 -25.63 -21.92
N ASN A 105 -4.60 -26.61 -22.80
CA ASN A 105 -5.15 -26.54 -24.15
C ASN A 105 -6.59 -27.03 -24.14
N ILE A 106 -7.55 -26.20 -24.55
CA ILE A 106 -8.98 -26.50 -24.53
C ILE A 106 -9.31 -27.56 -25.59
N GLU A 107 -9.81 -28.72 -25.16
CA GLU A 107 -10.40 -29.74 -26.02
C GLU A 107 -11.90 -29.50 -26.18
N LYS A 108 -12.60 -29.23 -25.06
CA LYS A 108 -14.01 -28.87 -25.02
C LYS A 108 -14.26 -27.85 -23.91
N ILE A 109 -15.20 -26.94 -24.14
CA ILE A 109 -15.63 -25.99 -23.12
C ILE A 109 -17.14 -25.78 -23.22
N PHE A 110 -17.82 -25.82 -22.07
CA PHE A 110 -19.26 -25.67 -21.96
C PHE A 110 -19.61 -24.65 -20.89
N LYS A 111 -20.44 -23.68 -21.26
CA LYS A 111 -21.01 -22.74 -20.32
C LYS A 111 -22.03 -23.44 -19.43
N LYS A 112 -21.97 -23.22 -18.12
CA LYS A 112 -23.00 -23.58 -17.16
C LYS A 112 -24.06 -22.49 -17.12
N THR A 113 -25.32 -22.90 -16.97
CA THR A 113 -26.48 -21.99 -16.91
C THR A 113 -27.47 -22.43 -15.86
N GLY A 114 -28.31 -21.52 -15.37
CA GLY A 114 -29.37 -21.82 -14.41
C GLY A 114 -28.85 -22.33 -13.06
N GLU A 115 -29.46 -23.40 -12.54
CA GLU A 115 -29.09 -23.98 -11.23
C GLU A 115 -27.64 -24.47 -11.16
N ALA A 116 -27.12 -25.02 -12.25
CA ALA A 116 -25.73 -25.49 -12.30
C ALA A 116 -24.72 -24.34 -12.19
N GLU A 117 -25.01 -23.21 -12.81
CA GLU A 117 -24.22 -21.97 -12.67
C GLU A 117 -24.29 -21.44 -11.24
N ALA A 118 -25.50 -21.31 -10.68
CA ALA A 118 -25.69 -20.79 -9.32
C ALA A 118 -24.97 -21.67 -8.27
N SER A 119 -25.07 -22.98 -8.41
CA SER A 119 -24.37 -23.93 -7.52
C SER A 119 -22.85 -23.81 -7.64
N LEU A 120 -22.30 -23.74 -8.87
CA LEU A 120 -20.87 -23.61 -9.08
C LEU A 120 -20.35 -22.28 -8.54
N LYS A 121 -21.08 -21.18 -8.76
CA LYS A 121 -20.78 -19.85 -8.20
C LYS A 121 -20.67 -19.90 -6.69
N GLN A 122 -21.68 -20.46 -6.01
CA GLN A 122 -21.68 -20.57 -4.55
C GLN A 122 -20.52 -21.42 -4.03
N GLN A 123 -20.18 -22.52 -4.71
CA GLN A 123 -19.06 -23.38 -4.34
C GLN A 123 -17.71 -22.65 -4.49
N ILE A 124 -17.53 -21.87 -5.55
CA ILE A 124 -16.31 -21.09 -5.79
C ILE A 124 -16.20 -19.98 -4.74
N GLU A 125 -17.26 -19.21 -4.51
CA GLU A 125 -17.28 -18.11 -3.52
C GLU A 125 -16.98 -18.63 -2.11
N LYS A 126 -17.58 -19.76 -1.73
CA LYS A 126 -17.29 -20.41 -0.44
C LYS A 126 -15.80 -20.80 -0.32
N ARG A 127 -15.26 -21.49 -1.33
CA ARG A 127 -13.84 -21.90 -1.32
C ARG A 127 -12.90 -20.70 -1.25
N GLN A 128 -13.18 -19.64 -2.02
CA GLN A 128 -12.41 -18.41 -1.97
C GLN A 128 -12.42 -17.80 -0.57
N ARG A 129 -13.61 -17.75 0.07
CA ARG A 129 -13.76 -17.19 1.42
C ARG A 129 -13.05 -18.06 2.46
N ASP A 130 -13.24 -19.39 2.41
CA ASP A 130 -12.59 -20.34 3.32
C ASP A 130 -11.06 -20.27 3.22
N LYS A 131 -10.52 -20.12 2.01
CA LYS A 131 -9.08 -20.00 1.75
C LYS A 131 -8.52 -18.63 2.14
N ALA A 132 -9.31 -17.58 1.99
CA ALA A 132 -8.95 -16.22 2.41
C ALA A 132 -8.96 -16.06 3.92
N THR A 133 -9.83 -16.75 4.64
CA THR A 133 -10.00 -16.61 6.08
C THR A 133 -8.70 -16.91 6.83
N VAL A 134 -8.28 -15.95 7.64
CA VAL A 134 -7.11 -16.10 8.53
C VAL A 134 -7.48 -17.04 9.66
N LYS A 135 -6.82 -18.17 9.75
CA LYS A 135 -7.12 -19.20 10.77
C LYS A 135 -6.39 -18.95 12.08
N THR A 136 -5.11 -18.71 11.99
CA THR A 136 -4.22 -18.42 13.13
C THR A 136 -3.05 -17.59 12.66
N SER A 137 -2.72 -16.54 13.39
CA SER A 137 -1.44 -15.85 13.30
C SER A 137 -1.17 -15.14 14.62
N ASP A 138 0.10 -15.04 14.99
CA ASP A 138 0.53 -14.33 16.17
C ASP A 138 1.25 -13.04 15.77
N PHE A 139 1.10 -12.03 16.61
CA PHE A 139 1.87 -10.80 16.50
C PHE A 139 3.37 -11.05 16.74
N MET A 140 4.22 -10.18 16.21
CA MET A 140 5.66 -10.22 16.53
C MET A 140 5.91 -10.00 18.02
N LEU A 141 5.07 -9.15 18.63
CA LEU A 141 5.13 -8.83 20.05
C LEU A 141 3.75 -8.93 20.69
N LYS A 142 3.71 -9.36 21.96
CA LYS A 142 2.49 -9.31 22.77
C LYS A 142 2.24 -7.88 23.23
N ASN A 143 1.16 -7.28 22.77
CA ASN A 143 0.78 -5.91 23.09
C ASN A 143 -0.73 -5.78 23.25
N GLU A 144 -1.20 -5.07 24.27
CA GLU A 144 -2.63 -4.93 24.57
C GLU A 144 -3.40 -4.18 23.46
N ILE A 145 -2.78 -3.17 22.83
CA ILE A 145 -3.40 -2.41 21.74
C ILE A 145 -3.62 -3.34 20.53
N LEU A 146 -2.60 -4.13 20.19
CA LEU A 146 -2.69 -5.11 19.09
C LEU A 146 -3.76 -6.16 19.36
N GLU A 147 -3.85 -6.68 20.58
CA GLU A 147 -4.90 -7.66 20.94
C GLU A 147 -6.31 -7.05 20.86
N LYS A 148 -6.51 -5.78 21.26
CA LYS A 148 -7.78 -5.08 21.05
C LYS A 148 -8.12 -4.90 19.57
N LEU A 149 -7.11 -4.66 18.71
CA LEU A 149 -7.26 -4.47 17.26
C LEU A 149 -7.32 -5.79 16.48
N LYS A 150 -6.95 -6.92 17.07
CA LYS A 150 -6.85 -8.22 16.40
C LYS A 150 -8.07 -8.61 15.55
N PRO A 151 -9.33 -8.43 15.99
CA PRO A 151 -10.48 -8.74 15.15
C PRO A 151 -10.55 -7.90 13.86
N ARG A 152 -10.16 -6.61 13.93
CA ARG A 152 -10.11 -5.71 12.78
C ARG A 152 -8.97 -6.07 11.84
N ILE A 153 -7.81 -6.46 12.37
CA ILE A 153 -6.65 -6.94 11.61
C ILE A 153 -6.99 -8.23 10.86
N ILE A 154 -7.63 -9.19 11.52
CA ILE A 154 -8.09 -10.44 10.90
C ILE A 154 -9.08 -10.15 9.75
N ASN A 155 -10.02 -9.23 9.97
CA ASN A 155 -10.96 -8.83 8.92
C ASN A 155 -10.24 -8.22 7.71
N ALA A 156 -9.37 -7.22 7.93
CA ALA A 156 -8.60 -6.58 6.88
C ALA A 156 -7.72 -7.59 6.11
N ALA A 157 -6.98 -8.43 6.82
CA ALA A 157 -6.14 -9.46 6.20
C ALA A 157 -6.96 -10.47 5.39
N THR A 158 -8.15 -10.85 5.87
CA THR A 158 -9.07 -11.74 5.14
C THR A 158 -9.57 -11.11 3.85
N GLU A 159 -9.98 -9.83 3.87
CA GLU A 159 -10.44 -9.12 2.67
C GLU A 159 -9.29 -8.89 1.66
N ILE A 160 -8.08 -8.61 2.12
CA ILE A 160 -6.89 -8.51 1.26
C ILE A 160 -6.59 -9.86 0.58
N ARG A 161 -6.57 -10.96 1.34
CA ARG A 161 -6.37 -12.31 0.79
C ARG A 161 -7.47 -12.68 -0.20
N LEU A 162 -8.72 -12.31 0.08
CA LEU A 162 -9.85 -12.53 -0.81
C LEU A 162 -9.69 -11.76 -2.12
N ALA A 163 -9.21 -10.51 -2.08
CA ALA A 163 -8.91 -9.73 -3.27
C ALA A 163 -7.84 -10.41 -4.13
N ILE A 164 -6.75 -10.89 -3.52
CA ILE A 164 -5.69 -11.64 -4.22
C ILE A 164 -6.27 -12.89 -4.90
N ILE A 165 -7.01 -13.71 -4.15
CA ILE A 165 -7.60 -14.96 -4.67
C ILE A 165 -8.57 -14.69 -5.82
N LYS A 166 -9.31 -13.59 -5.75
CA LYS A 166 -10.26 -13.17 -6.81
C LYS A 166 -9.59 -12.50 -8.01
N GLY A 167 -8.27 -12.36 -8.05
CA GLY A 167 -7.57 -11.64 -9.12
C GLY A 167 -8.00 -10.18 -9.20
N ARG A 168 -8.23 -9.54 -8.07
CA ARG A 168 -8.57 -8.13 -7.96
C ARG A 168 -7.30 -7.32 -7.77
N PRO A 169 -7.01 -6.30 -8.59
CA PRO A 169 -5.86 -5.44 -8.39
C PRO A 169 -5.88 -4.77 -7.02
N ILE A 170 -4.73 -4.60 -6.41
CA ILE A 170 -4.56 -3.95 -5.10
C ILE A 170 -3.73 -2.68 -5.30
N ILE A 171 -4.24 -1.55 -4.81
CA ILE A 171 -3.53 -0.27 -4.78
C ILE A 171 -3.29 0.08 -3.31
N VAL A 172 -2.03 0.21 -2.91
CA VAL A 172 -1.65 0.72 -1.59
C VAL A 172 -1.31 2.20 -1.73
N ARG A 173 -2.10 3.06 -1.07
CA ARG A 173 -1.84 4.48 -0.92
C ARG A 173 -1.33 4.76 0.48
N HIS A 174 -0.25 5.52 0.60
CA HIS A 174 0.39 5.78 1.89
C HIS A 174 0.83 7.24 2.01
N HIS A 175 0.97 7.72 3.24
CA HIS A 175 1.56 9.03 3.49
C HIS A 175 2.98 9.13 2.91
N ASN A 176 3.40 10.35 2.54
CA ASN A 176 4.70 10.56 1.89
C ASN A 176 5.81 10.89 2.89
N ASP A 177 5.98 10.05 3.90
CA ASP A 177 7.03 10.12 4.92
C ASP A 177 7.56 8.72 5.29
N THR A 178 8.40 8.62 6.31
CA THR A 178 9.03 7.34 6.65
C THR A 178 8.04 6.32 7.21
N ASP A 179 7.03 6.73 8.01
CA ASP A 179 6.01 5.81 8.52
C ASP A 179 5.12 5.29 7.40
N GLY A 180 4.66 6.18 6.50
CA GLY A 180 3.87 5.79 5.34
C GLY A 180 4.61 4.86 4.37
N TYR A 181 5.88 5.15 4.05
CA TYR A 181 6.70 4.24 3.24
C TYR A 181 6.92 2.88 3.93
N SER A 182 7.12 2.87 5.26
CA SER A 182 7.25 1.65 6.06
C SER A 182 5.95 0.84 6.03
N SER A 183 4.80 1.50 6.19
CA SER A 183 3.46 0.92 6.09
C SER A 183 3.23 0.26 4.74
N GLY A 184 3.45 1.00 3.67
CA GLY A 184 3.26 0.52 2.31
C GLY A 184 4.19 -0.64 1.95
N PHE A 185 5.46 -0.58 2.37
CA PHE A 185 6.43 -1.64 2.12
C PHE A 185 6.13 -2.91 2.90
N ALA A 186 5.69 -2.82 4.15
CA ALA A 186 5.28 -3.99 4.95
C ALA A 186 4.15 -4.78 4.27
N LEU A 187 3.14 -4.08 3.75
CA LEU A 187 2.05 -4.71 3.01
C LEU A 187 2.52 -5.29 1.67
N GLU A 188 3.38 -4.59 0.94
CA GLU A 188 3.99 -5.10 -0.30
C GLU A 188 4.70 -6.43 -0.08
N ARG A 189 5.50 -6.55 0.98
CA ARG A 189 6.21 -7.79 1.35
C ARG A 189 5.28 -8.97 1.61
N ALA A 190 4.10 -8.71 2.14
CA ALA A 190 3.11 -9.76 2.39
C ALA A 190 2.28 -10.11 1.15
N ILE A 191 1.86 -9.08 0.39
CA ILE A 191 0.90 -9.23 -0.72
C ILE A 191 1.57 -9.76 -1.98
N LEU A 192 2.71 -9.20 -2.36
CA LEU A 192 3.35 -9.48 -3.64
C LEU A 192 3.69 -10.96 -3.86
N PRO A 193 4.31 -11.69 -2.91
CA PRO A 193 4.58 -13.12 -3.06
C PRO A 193 3.30 -13.96 -3.20
N MET A 194 2.22 -13.53 -2.55
CA MET A 194 0.92 -14.22 -2.68
C MET A 194 0.31 -13.98 -4.06
N VAL A 195 0.37 -12.74 -4.57
CA VAL A 195 -0.08 -12.40 -5.93
C VAL A 195 0.67 -13.25 -6.96
N GLU A 196 1.99 -13.31 -6.88
CA GLU A 196 2.83 -14.09 -7.79
C GLU A 196 2.52 -15.60 -7.72
N LYS A 197 2.32 -16.12 -6.51
CA LYS A 197 1.96 -17.53 -6.28
C LYS A 197 0.57 -17.87 -6.86
N TYR A 198 -0.43 -16.98 -6.67
CA TYR A 198 -1.81 -17.25 -7.10
C TYR A 198 -2.01 -17.09 -8.59
N HIS A 199 -1.31 -16.17 -9.22
CA HIS A 199 -1.54 -15.82 -10.63
C HIS A 199 -0.49 -16.40 -11.58
N SER A 200 0.51 -17.13 -11.07
CA SER A 200 1.49 -17.93 -11.82
C SER A 200 2.05 -17.22 -13.07
N SER A 201 2.12 -15.89 -13.04
CA SER A 201 2.62 -15.04 -14.12
C SER A 201 3.79 -14.19 -13.65
N SER A 202 4.86 -14.17 -14.41
CA SER A 202 6.03 -13.30 -14.15
C SER A 202 5.69 -11.80 -14.12
N LYS A 203 4.52 -11.42 -14.63
CA LYS A 203 4.01 -10.05 -14.65
C LYS A 203 2.95 -9.76 -13.59
N ALA A 204 2.53 -10.78 -12.82
CA ALA A 204 1.44 -10.65 -11.86
C ALA A 204 1.67 -9.52 -10.84
N GLY A 205 2.91 -9.37 -10.36
CA GLY A 205 3.28 -8.29 -9.44
C GLY A 205 3.08 -6.88 -10.01
N TRP A 206 3.14 -6.71 -11.34
CA TRP A 206 2.89 -5.43 -12.01
C TRP A 206 1.42 -5.22 -12.38
N GLU A 207 0.72 -6.30 -12.68
CA GLU A 207 -0.69 -6.25 -13.09
C GLU A 207 -1.63 -6.09 -11.89
N TYR A 208 -1.33 -6.79 -10.78
CA TYR A 208 -2.24 -6.88 -9.63
C TYR A 208 -1.79 -6.12 -8.39
N PHE A 209 -0.63 -5.46 -8.40
CA PHE A 209 -0.17 -4.70 -7.25
C PHE A 209 0.47 -3.37 -7.66
N LYS A 210 0.07 -2.30 -6.98
CA LYS A 210 0.66 -0.97 -7.09
C LYS A 210 0.77 -0.33 -5.71
N ARG A 211 1.87 0.35 -5.44
CA ARG A 211 2.07 1.20 -4.27
C ARG A 211 2.43 2.61 -4.71
N ALA A 212 1.82 3.62 -4.12
CA ALA A 212 2.12 5.01 -4.42
C ALA A 212 1.85 5.92 -3.20
N PRO A 213 2.70 6.93 -2.96
CA PRO A 213 2.44 7.92 -1.93
C PRO A 213 1.23 8.80 -2.30
N CYS A 214 0.53 9.29 -1.28
CA CYS A 214 -0.46 10.35 -1.42
C CYS A 214 0.20 11.70 -1.65
N SER A 215 -0.52 12.61 -2.28
CA SER A 215 -0.04 13.97 -2.57
C SER A 215 -0.02 14.85 -1.31
N ALA A 216 -0.97 14.64 -0.42
CA ALA A 216 -1.16 15.31 0.87
C ALA A 216 -1.07 14.31 2.04
N PRO A 217 -1.09 14.79 3.31
CA PRO A 217 -1.15 13.91 4.47
C PRO A 217 -2.56 13.31 4.70
N TYR A 218 -3.32 13.12 3.63
CA TYR A 218 -4.62 12.45 3.56
C TYR A 218 -4.83 11.94 2.12
N TYR A 219 -5.81 11.05 1.92
CA TYR A 219 -6.16 10.53 0.59
C TYR A 219 -6.99 11.57 -0.16
N GLU A 220 -6.33 12.35 -1.02
CA GLU A 220 -6.97 13.42 -1.76
C GLU A 220 -7.90 12.93 -2.87
N LEU A 221 -8.93 13.74 -3.16
CA LEU A 221 -9.83 13.49 -4.29
C LEU A 221 -9.07 13.37 -5.62
N GLU A 222 -7.99 14.13 -5.80
CA GLU A 222 -7.13 14.05 -6.99
C GLU A 222 -6.46 12.66 -7.14
N ASP A 223 -5.94 12.09 -6.05
CA ASP A 223 -5.35 10.75 -6.04
C ASP A 223 -6.42 9.69 -6.35
N SER A 224 -7.60 9.80 -5.74
CA SER A 224 -8.74 8.94 -5.98
C SER A 224 -9.21 8.96 -7.44
N ILE A 225 -9.32 10.15 -8.04
CA ILE A 225 -9.69 10.30 -9.46
C ILE A 225 -8.64 9.66 -10.39
N LYS A 226 -7.35 9.87 -10.11
CA LYS A 226 -6.26 9.28 -10.90
C LYS A 226 -6.27 7.75 -10.84
N ASP A 227 -6.46 7.18 -9.65
CA ASP A 227 -6.55 5.73 -9.46
C ASP A 227 -7.77 5.16 -10.16
N THR A 228 -8.92 5.78 -9.99
CA THR A 228 -10.19 5.39 -10.63
C THR A 228 -10.09 5.44 -12.14
N ALA A 229 -9.62 6.55 -12.72
CA ALA A 229 -9.50 6.72 -14.16
C ALA A 229 -8.53 5.69 -14.78
N THR A 230 -7.42 5.41 -14.10
CA THR A 230 -6.47 4.38 -14.53
C THR A 230 -7.09 2.99 -14.48
N SER A 231 -7.80 2.67 -13.39
CA SER A 231 -8.45 1.38 -13.20
C SER A 231 -9.57 1.15 -14.22
N LEU A 232 -10.43 2.13 -14.46
CA LEU A 232 -11.49 2.04 -15.49
C LEU A 232 -10.92 1.80 -16.88
N ARG A 233 -9.79 2.45 -17.21
CA ARG A 233 -9.11 2.19 -18.49
C ARG A 233 -8.58 0.76 -18.58
N ASN A 234 -8.06 0.20 -17.48
CA ASN A 234 -7.58 -1.18 -17.44
C ASN A 234 -8.75 -2.17 -17.53
N VAL A 235 -9.87 -1.90 -16.85
CA VAL A 235 -11.11 -2.67 -16.98
C VAL A 235 -11.56 -2.73 -18.45
N ALA A 236 -11.60 -1.57 -19.11
CA ALA A 236 -12.05 -1.50 -20.50
C ALA A 236 -11.11 -2.19 -21.49
N LYS A 237 -9.78 -2.16 -21.25
CA LYS A 237 -8.78 -2.72 -22.17
C LYS A 237 -8.43 -4.16 -21.91
N PHE A 238 -8.41 -4.58 -20.66
CA PHE A 238 -7.83 -5.85 -20.21
C PHE A 238 -8.82 -6.74 -19.46
N SER A 239 -10.09 -6.33 -19.35
CA SER A 239 -11.12 -7.02 -18.55
C SER A 239 -10.71 -7.19 -17.08
N ASP A 240 -9.94 -6.24 -16.55
CA ASP A 240 -9.58 -6.21 -15.13
C ASP A 240 -10.81 -5.95 -14.24
N LYS A 241 -10.64 -6.06 -12.94
CA LYS A 241 -11.64 -5.67 -11.93
C LYS A 241 -11.27 -4.31 -11.34
N MET A 242 -12.26 -3.58 -10.80
CA MET A 242 -11.97 -2.38 -10.02
C MET A 242 -11.17 -2.78 -8.76
N PRO A 243 -10.17 -1.99 -8.37
CA PRO A 243 -9.20 -2.39 -7.35
C PRO A 243 -9.79 -2.46 -5.93
N LEU A 244 -9.10 -3.19 -5.06
CA LEU A 244 -9.10 -2.94 -3.63
C LEU A 244 -8.04 -1.86 -3.35
N ILE A 245 -8.46 -0.72 -2.77
CA ILE A 245 -7.54 0.35 -2.37
C ILE A 245 -7.29 0.22 -0.87
N ILE A 246 -6.02 0.14 -0.47
CA ILE A 246 -5.60 0.09 0.92
C ILE A 246 -4.91 1.42 1.22
N ILE A 247 -5.53 2.22 2.09
CA ILE A 247 -5.01 3.52 2.51
C ILE A 247 -4.29 3.31 3.84
N VAL A 248 -3.01 3.69 3.92
CA VAL A 248 -2.20 3.46 5.11
C VAL A 248 -1.49 4.74 5.56
N ASP A 249 -1.41 4.93 6.87
CA ASP A 249 -0.84 6.11 7.52
C ASP A 249 -1.56 7.41 7.09
N ASN A 250 -2.80 7.27 6.76
CA ASN A 250 -3.84 8.26 6.51
C ASN A 250 -5.17 7.54 6.26
N GLY A 251 -6.24 8.24 5.94
CA GLY A 251 -7.52 7.63 5.59
C GLY A 251 -8.57 7.65 6.70
N SER A 252 -8.24 8.16 7.90
CA SER A 252 -9.17 8.19 9.04
C SER A 252 -9.85 9.54 9.24
N SER A 253 -9.44 10.56 8.51
CA SER A 253 -9.93 11.92 8.71
C SER A 253 -11.19 12.23 7.84
N PRO A 254 -12.01 13.23 8.21
CA PRO A 254 -13.10 13.68 7.36
C PRO A 254 -12.67 14.15 5.96
N GLU A 255 -11.41 14.60 5.82
CA GLU A 255 -10.82 15.00 4.55
C GLU A 255 -10.71 13.84 3.55
N ASP A 256 -10.54 12.60 4.05
CA ASP A 256 -10.43 11.39 3.23
C ASP A 256 -11.79 10.93 2.66
N LEU A 257 -12.89 11.31 3.32
CA LEU A 257 -14.23 10.76 3.06
C LEU A 257 -14.67 10.94 1.60
N MET A 258 -14.51 12.14 1.05
CA MET A 258 -14.95 12.44 -0.32
C MET A 258 -14.18 11.58 -1.34
N ALA A 259 -12.89 11.40 -1.16
CA ALA A 259 -12.06 10.57 -2.03
C ALA A 259 -12.43 9.09 -1.93
N ILE A 260 -12.71 8.60 -0.72
CA ILE A 260 -13.19 7.24 -0.46
C ILE A 260 -14.54 7.02 -1.16
N MET A 261 -15.50 7.90 -0.96
CA MET A 261 -16.82 7.80 -1.60
C MET A 261 -16.73 7.83 -3.12
N GLN A 262 -15.89 8.70 -3.69
CA GLN A 262 -15.67 8.79 -5.13
C GLN A 262 -15.17 7.45 -5.71
N ALA A 263 -14.17 6.81 -5.08
CA ALA A 263 -13.65 5.51 -5.53
C ALA A 263 -14.72 4.41 -5.45
N LYS A 264 -15.55 4.41 -4.40
CA LYS A 264 -16.66 3.45 -4.20
C LYS A 264 -17.74 3.55 -5.26
N VAL A 265 -18.09 4.75 -5.72
CA VAL A 265 -19.07 4.95 -6.81
C VAL A 265 -18.69 4.16 -8.06
N HIS A 266 -17.39 3.97 -8.30
CA HIS A 266 -16.87 3.22 -9.44
C HIS A 266 -16.57 1.74 -9.14
N GLY A 267 -16.95 1.24 -7.96
CA GLY A 267 -16.83 -0.18 -7.61
C GLY A 267 -15.49 -0.58 -6.98
N SER A 268 -14.66 0.38 -6.56
CA SER A 268 -13.51 0.10 -5.70
C SER A 268 -14.00 -0.16 -4.27
N ASP A 269 -13.36 -1.10 -3.57
CA ASP A 269 -13.49 -1.27 -2.13
C ASP A 269 -12.28 -0.68 -1.42
N ILE A 270 -12.46 -0.27 -0.17
CA ILE A 270 -11.44 0.45 0.59
C ILE A 270 -11.15 -0.29 1.90
N ILE A 271 -9.88 -0.31 2.30
CA ILE A 271 -9.41 -0.68 3.64
C ILE A 271 -8.55 0.48 4.14
N VAL A 272 -8.67 0.83 5.43
CA VAL A 272 -7.86 1.86 6.08
C VAL A 272 -7.07 1.25 7.24
N ILE A 273 -5.75 1.53 7.28
CA ILE A 273 -4.86 1.19 8.39
C ILE A 273 -4.09 2.46 8.77
N ASP A 274 -4.51 3.09 9.85
CA ASP A 274 -4.04 4.42 10.21
C ASP A 274 -3.90 4.56 11.73
N HIS A 275 -3.27 5.62 12.19
CA HIS A 275 -3.10 5.95 13.60
C HIS A 275 -3.41 7.41 13.92
N HIS A 276 -3.71 8.21 12.91
CA HIS A 276 -4.11 9.60 13.10
C HIS A 276 -5.42 9.74 13.86
N GLY A 277 -5.51 10.78 14.69
CA GLY A 277 -6.72 11.07 15.46
C GLY A 277 -7.84 11.65 14.60
N PHE A 278 -9.06 11.42 15.03
CA PHE A 278 -10.28 12.02 14.46
C PHE A 278 -11.28 12.32 15.59
N ASP A 279 -12.11 13.32 15.40
CA ASP A 279 -13.14 13.71 16.38
C ASP A 279 -14.36 12.77 16.28
N GLU A 280 -14.81 12.49 15.06
CA GLU A 280 -15.95 11.62 14.75
C GLU A 280 -15.52 10.58 13.70
N ASP A 281 -15.88 9.32 13.94
CA ASP A 281 -15.64 8.23 13.00
C ASP A 281 -16.65 8.25 11.85
N VAL A 282 -16.32 8.98 10.80
CA VAL A 282 -17.10 9.04 9.56
C VAL A 282 -16.63 8.03 8.51
N ILE A 283 -15.56 7.28 8.77
CA ILE A 283 -14.89 6.42 7.80
C ILE A 283 -15.29 4.95 7.95
N SER A 284 -15.43 4.43 9.18
CA SER A 284 -15.65 2.98 9.39
C SER A 284 -16.89 2.43 8.69
N SER A 285 -17.94 3.22 8.51
CA SER A 285 -19.16 2.81 7.79
C SER A 285 -18.96 2.73 6.27
N GLU A 286 -17.93 3.37 5.76
CA GLU A 286 -17.67 3.50 4.31
C GLU A 286 -16.63 2.50 3.78
N VAL A 287 -15.95 1.76 4.65
CA VAL A 287 -14.82 0.89 4.27
C VAL A 287 -15.04 -0.56 4.70
N LEU A 288 -14.38 -1.51 4.03
CA LEU A 288 -14.46 -2.95 4.38
C LEU A 288 -13.82 -3.26 5.73
N ALA A 289 -12.77 -2.54 6.07
CA ALA A 289 -12.07 -2.64 7.35
C ALA A 289 -11.37 -1.32 7.69
N HIS A 290 -11.44 -0.94 8.96
CA HIS A 290 -10.77 0.22 9.52
C HIS A 290 -9.98 -0.21 10.75
N ILE A 291 -8.64 -0.10 10.68
CA ILE A 291 -7.71 -0.37 11.76
C ILE A 291 -7.15 0.98 12.21
N ASN A 292 -7.53 1.40 13.42
CA ASN A 292 -7.01 2.62 14.05
C ASN A 292 -7.09 2.47 15.58
N PRO A 293 -6.03 2.81 16.34
CA PRO A 293 -6.02 2.70 17.79
C PRO A 293 -7.13 3.52 18.47
N HIS A 294 -7.55 4.64 17.90
CA HIS A 294 -8.66 5.45 18.41
C HIS A 294 -10.00 4.71 18.45
N LEU A 295 -10.20 3.71 17.58
CA LEU A 295 -11.41 2.87 17.56
C LEU A 295 -11.50 1.89 18.74
N VAL A 296 -10.43 1.74 19.49
CA VAL A 296 -10.35 0.85 20.68
C VAL A 296 -9.97 1.62 21.95
N GLY A 297 -10.10 2.95 21.93
CA GLY A 297 -9.87 3.82 23.08
C GLY A 297 -8.41 4.13 23.38
N GLU A 298 -7.52 3.92 22.39
CA GLU A 298 -6.10 4.23 22.49
C GLU A 298 -5.74 5.43 21.61
N THR A 299 -4.56 6.00 21.77
CA THR A 299 -4.10 7.13 20.94
C THR A 299 -3.07 6.70 19.92
N GLY A 300 -3.02 7.40 18.78
CA GLY A 300 -2.02 7.16 17.75
C GLY A 300 -0.57 7.43 18.16
N ALA A 301 -0.35 8.15 19.26
CA ALA A 301 0.98 8.32 19.83
C ALA A 301 1.57 7.02 20.44
N MET A 302 0.72 6.01 20.71
CA MET A 302 1.13 4.74 21.33
C MET A 302 1.63 3.70 20.33
N ILE A 303 1.26 3.82 19.04
CA ILE A 303 1.60 2.87 17.99
C ILE A 303 1.46 3.54 16.62
N SER A 304 2.45 3.40 15.74
CA SER A 304 2.41 4.00 14.40
C SER A 304 1.74 3.11 13.35
N ALA A 305 1.37 3.70 12.20
CA ALA A 305 0.77 2.95 11.11
C ALA A 305 1.70 1.86 10.54
N GLY A 306 3.01 2.11 10.47
CA GLY A 306 3.98 1.11 10.00
C GLY A 306 4.13 -0.07 10.96
N MET A 307 3.98 0.15 12.27
CA MET A 307 3.87 -0.94 13.24
C MET A 307 2.61 -1.78 12.99
N LEU A 308 1.45 -1.13 12.82
CA LEU A 308 0.18 -1.81 12.52
C LEU A 308 0.23 -2.57 11.20
N CYS A 309 0.80 -1.97 10.15
CA CYS A 309 0.94 -2.60 8.84
C CYS A 309 1.89 -3.79 8.86
N ALA A 310 3.02 -3.72 9.58
CA ALA A 310 3.95 -4.83 9.71
C ALA A 310 3.33 -6.02 10.47
N GLU A 311 2.54 -5.75 11.52
CA GLU A 311 1.78 -6.79 12.21
C GLU A 311 0.65 -7.35 11.34
N THR A 312 -0.08 -6.50 10.61
CA THR A 312 -1.13 -6.94 9.66
C THR A 312 -0.54 -7.79 8.53
N ALA A 313 0.67 -7.50 8.07
CA ALA A 313 1.38 -8.25 7.05
C ALA A 313 1.53 -9.73 7.42
N ARG A 314 1.76 -10.06 8.70
CA ARG A 314 1.84 -11.44 9.20
C ARG A 314 0.52 -12.19 9.11
N PHE A 315 -0.60 -11.49 9.27
CA PHE A 315 -1.94 -12.06 9.12
C PHE A 315 -2.33 -12.24 7.64
N ILE A 316 -1.79 -11.42 6.74
CA ILE A 316 -1.96 -11.59 5.29
C ILE A 316 -1.13 -12.79 4.82
N ASN A 317 0.14 -12.86 5.20
CA ASN A 317 1.08 -13.91 4.80
C ASN A 317 1.92 -14.33 6.01
N GLU A 318 1.64 -15.52 6.56
CA GLU A 318 2.37 -16.07 7.71
C GLU A 318 3.87 -16.30 7.45
N ASN A 319 4.25 -16.43 6.17
CA ASN A 319 5.63 -16.62 5.73
C ASN A 319 6.28 -15.31 5.25
N VAL A 320 5.75 -14.16 5.65
CA VAL A 320 6.37 -12.88 5.28
C VAL A 320 7.74 -12.74 5.93
N GLU A 321 8.73 -12.34 5.13
CA GLU A 321 10.13 -12.21 5.54
C GLU A 321 10.58 -10.74 5.53
N ASN A 322 11.66 -10.45 6.26
CA ASN A 322 12.35 -9.15 6.26
C ASN A 322 11.45 -7.96 6.64
N ILE A 323 10.56 -8.14 7.62
CA ILE A 323 9.70 -7.07 8.13
C ILE A 323 10.02 -6.64 9.57
N GLU A 324 10.91 -7.33 10.26
CA GLU A 324 11.16 -7.14 11.70
C GLU A 324 11.77 -5.77 12.05
N GLN A 325 12.47 -5.14 11.10
CA GLN A 325 13.02 -3.79 11.27
C GLN A 325 11.98 -2.69 11.01
N ILE A 326 10.88 -3.00 10.31
CA ILE A 326 9.91 -2.00 9.86
C ILE A 326 9.22 -1.30 11.03
N PRO A 327 8.70 -2.00 12.06
CA PRO A 327 8.07 -1.35 13.20
C PRO A 327 8.99 -0.38 13.94
N ALA A 328 10.28 -0.76 14.12
CA ALA A 328 11.24 0.11 14.76
C ALA A 328 11.56 1.35 13.91
N LEU A 329 11.70 1.20 12.59
CA LEU A 329 11.94 2.31 11.68
C LEU A 329 10.76 3.30 11.68
N ALA A 330 9.55 2.80 11.56
CA ALA A 330 8.30 3.54 11.58
C ALA A 330 8.11 4.30 12.91
N GLY A 331 8.24 3.58 14.03
CA GLY A 331 8.08 4.17 15.34
C GLY A 331 9.11 5.24 15.69
N PHE A 332 10.34 5.16 15.16
CA PHE A 332 11.31 6.27 15.29
C PHE A 332 10.91 7.48 14.48
N ALA A 333 10.38 7.30 13.28
CA ALA A 333 9.94 8.40 12.45
C ALA A 333 8.84 9.21 13.15
N ASP A 334 7.90 8.53 13.76
CA ASP A 334 6.73 9.10 14.44
C ASP A 334 6.93 9.35 15.94
N ARG A 335 8.17 9.16 16.41
CA ARG A 335 8.53 9.44 17.82
C ARG A 335 7.68 8.69 18.84
N ILE A 336 7.28 7.46 18.51
CA ILE A 336 6.53 6.57 19.43
C ILE A 336 7.32 6.31 20.71
N ASP A 337 8.65 6.42 20.67
CA ASP A 337 9.54 6.29 21.83
C ASP A 337 9.22 7.28 22.96
N LEU A 338 8.61 8.43 22.66
CA LEU A 338 8.21 9.44 23.64
C LEU A 338 6.98 9.01 24.46
N ALA A 339 5.99 8.40 23.82
CA ALA A 339 4.74 7.99 24.48
C ALA A 339 4.75 6.51 24.91
N ASN A 340 5.41 5.64 24.14
CA ASN A 340 5.46 4.20 24.38
C ASN A 340 6.87 3.63 24.23
N SER A 341 7.78 4.07 25.08
CA SER A 341 9.18 3.63 25.06
C SER A 341 9.35 2.12 25.25
N LYS A 342 8.43 1.47 25.96
CA LYS A 342 8.46 0.01 26.17
C LYS A 342 8.28 -0.72 24.84
N LEU A 343 7.19 -0.46 24.14
CA LEU A 343 6.90 -1.07 22.82
C LEU A 343 8.02 -0.78 21.83
N MET A 344 8.49 0.47 21.79
CA MET A 344 9.56 0.88 20.91
C MET A 344 10.86 0.10 21.14
N ASN A 345 11.25 -0.11 22.41
CA ASN A 345 12.44 -0.88 22.77
C ASN A 345 12.29 -2.38 22.41
N GLU A 346 11.09 -2.94 22.51
CA GLU A 346 10.83 -4.32 22.10
C GLU A 346 10.99 -4.50 20.59
N TYR A 347 10.44 -3.62 19.76
CA TYR A 347 10.65 -3.64 18.31
C TYR A 347 12.10 -3.33 17.91
N LEU A 348 12.78 -2.44 18.63
CA LEU A 348 14.19 -2.16 18.40
C LEU A 348 15.05 -3.42 18.59
N LYS A 349 14.79 -4.22 19.62
CA LYS A 349 15.50 -5.50 19.83
C LYS A 349 15.32 -6.45 18.65
N LEU A 350 14.09 -6.59 18.12
CA LEU A 350 13.83 -7.41 16.94
C LEU A 350 14.61 -6.89 15.71
N ALA A 351 14.67 -5.58 15.53
CA ALA A 351 15.45 -4.97 14.46
C ALA A 351 16.97 -5.20 14.64
N GLU A 352 17.48 -5.10 15.87
CA GLU A 352 18.89 -5.32 16.21
C GLU A 352 19.32 -6.78 15.95
N GLU A 353 18.46 -7.76 16.23
CA GLU A 353 18.69 -9.17 15.89
C GLU A 353 18.86 -9.38 14.38
N LYS A 354 18.26 -8.53 13.57
CA LYS A 354 18.41 -8.50 12.11
C LYS A 354 19.54 -7.57 11.64
N GLY A 355 20.33 -7.02 12.59
CA GLY A 355 21.50 -6.17 12.31
C GLY A 355 21.15 -4.71 11.97
N TYR A 356 20.01 -4.20 12.45
CA TYR A 356 19.60 -2.81 12.32
C TYR A 356 19.77 -2.09 13.66
N SER A 357 20.89 -1.38 13.87
CA SER A 357 21.05 -0.53 15.06
C SER A 357 20.17 0.71 15.00
N LYS A 358 19.96 1.34 16.15
CA LYS A 358 19.21 2.60 16.28
C LYS A 358 19.77 3.68 15.36
N GLU A 359 21.10 3.80 15.28
CA GLU A 359 21.77 4.79 14.42
C GLU A 359 21.49 4.52 12.95
N LEU A 360 21.55 3.25 12.53
CA LEU A 360 21.27 2.87 11.15
C LEU A 360 19.80 3.11 10.79
N LEU A 361 18.86 2.80 11.68
CA LEU A 361 17.44 3.11 11.45
C LEU A 361 17.21 4.62 11.34
N SER A 362 17.86 5.43 12.17
CA SER A 362 17.81 6.89 12.07
C SER A 362 18.36 7.39 10.72
N ASP A 363 19.46 6.79 10.23
CA ASP A 363 20.03 7.14 8.94
C ASP A 363 19.14 6.72 7.77
N ILE A 364 18.51 5.53 7.85
CA ILE A 364 17.55 5.07 6.86
C ILE A 364 16.35 6.01 6.79
N SER A 365 15.77 6.37 7.94
CA SER A 365 14.66 7.32 8.02
C SER A 365 15.02 8.66 7.37
N LEU A 366 16.21 9.19 7.70
CA LEU A 366 16.70 10.43 7.12
C LEU A 366 16.81 10.36 5.59
N VAL A 367 17.28 9.24 5.06
CA VAL A 367 17.42 9.04 3.60
C VAL A 367 16.04 8.87 2.95
N ILE A 368 15.10 8.14 3.57
CA ILE A 368 13.72 8.02 3.06
C ILE A 368 13.06 9.39 2.99
N GLU A 369 13.15 10.20 4.06
CA GLU A 369 12.62 11.56 4.09
C GLU A 369 13.17 12.44 2.96
N PHE A 370 14.45 12.30 2.65
CA PHE A 370 15.08 13.03 1.54
C PHE A 370 14.59 12.51 0.19
N VAL A 371 14.63 11.18 -0.02
CA VAL A 371 14.26 10.54 -1.29
C VAL A 371 12.79 10.80 -1.62
N SER A 372 11.90 10.74 -0.63
CA SER A 372 10.46 10.99 -0.82
C SER A 372 10.18 12.37 -1.43
N THR A 373 11.02 13.38 -1.13
CA THR A 373 10.91 14.72 -1.75
C THR A 373 11.32 14.74 -3.22
N LYS A 374 12.13 13.80 -3.67
CA LYS A 374 12.70 13.75 -5.04
C LYS A 374 11.92 12.84 -5.96
N VAL A 375 11.53 11.67 -5.48
CA VAL A 375 10.72 10.74 -6.29
C VAL A 375 9.26 11.17 -6.37
N LYS A 376 8.76 11.94 -5.38
CA LYS A 376 7.38 12.40 -5.30
C LYS A 376 6.41 11.27 -5.69
N PHE A 377 5.58 11.44 -6.65
CA PHE A 377 4.55 10.48 -7.06
C PHE A 377 5.04 9.44 -8.09
N MET A 378 6.35 9.33 -8.28
CA MET A 378 6.91 8.28 -9.14
C MET A 378 6.89 6.95 -8.40
N GLU A 379 6.41 5.92 -9.08
CA GLU A 379 6.59 4.56 -8.60
C GLU A 379 8.06 4.17 -8.77
N ALA A 380 8.73 3.94 -7.65
CA ALA A 380 10.15 3.63 -7.61
C ALA A 380 10.38 2.40 -6.73
N ARG A 381 9.63 1.29 -7.02
CA ARG A 381 9.64 0.06 -6.23
C ARG A 381 11.05 -0.41 -5.92
N GLU A 382 11.87 -0.63 -6.94
CA GLU A 382 13.23 -1.16 -6.79
C GLU A 382 14.14 -0.23 -6.00
N TYR A 383 13.91 1.08 -6.08
CA TYR A 383 14.68 2.05 -5.30
C TYR A 383 14.29 2.01 -3.82
N ILE A 384 12.99 1.92 -3.55
CA ILE A 384 12.47 1.83 -2.18
C ILE A 384 12.87 0.50 -1.53
N GLU A 385 12.81 -0.62 -2.26
CA GLU A 385 13.32 -1.92 -1.79
C GLU A 385 14.76 -1.83 -1.26
N VAL A 386 15.64 -1.12 -1.96
CA VAL A 386 17.02 -0.89 -1.50
C VAL A 386 17.06 -0.13 -0.18
N LEU A 387 16.18 0.86 0.04
CA LEU A 387 16.12 1.60 1.31
C LEU A 387 15.66 0.72 2.48
N PHE A 388 14.84 -0.30 2.20
CA PHE A 388 14.40 -1.29 3.19
C PHE A 388 15.31 -2.52 3.31
N GLY A 389 16.45 -2.55 2.60
CA GLY A 389 17.49 -3.57 2.77
C GLY A 389 17.52 -4.65 1.69
N GLU A 390 16.96 -4.41 0.53
CA GLU A 390 16.91 -5.37 -0.57
C GLU A 390 17.68 -4.88 -1.82
N PRO A 391 18.95 -5.26 -1.98
CA PRO A 391 19.75 -6.05 -1.04
C PRO A 391 20.42 -5.18 0.04
N ARG A 392 20.66 -5.75 1.20
CA ARG A 392 21.27 -5.12 2.38
C ARG A 392 22.60 -4.42 2.09
N THR A 393 23.40 -5.00 1.21
CA THR A 393 24.70 -4.43 0.81
C THR A 393 24.57 -3.12 0.05
N ARG A 394 23.54 -2.97 -0.79
CA ARG A 394 23.23 -1.69 -1.48
C ARG A 394 22.69 -0.67 -0.50
N GLN A 395 21.80 -1.07 0.41
CA GLN A 395 21.27 -0.19 1.45
C GLN A 395 22.40 0.46 2.25
N LYS A 396 23.34 -0.37 2.79
CA LYS A 396 24.46 0.15 3.58
C LYS A 396 25.30 1.17 2.80
N LYS A 397 25.62 0.90 1.53
CA LYS A 397 26.36 1.83 0.68
C LYS A 397 25.59 3.12 0.42
N LEU A 398 24.31 3.02 0.09
CA LEU A 398 23.47 4.17 -0.20
C LEU A 398 23.31 5.06 1.03
N VAL A 399 23.00 4.48 2.18
CA VAL A 399 22.80 5.21 3.44
C VAL A 399 24.08 5.87 3.92
N SER A 400 25.23 5.15 3.89
CA SER A 400 26.52 5.72 4.26
C SER A 400 26.98 6.87 3.38
N LEU A 401 26.56 6.89 2.11
CA LEU A 401 26.82 8.00 1.19
C LEU A 401 25.90 9.18 1.45
N MET A 402 24.59 8.94 1.62
CA MET A 402 23.58 9.99 1.62
C MET A 402 23.36 10.62 3.00
N ALA A 403 23.39 9.87 4.09
CA ALA A 403 23.07 10.40 5.41
C ALA A 403 23.99 11.54 5.86
N PRO A 404 25.32 11.49 5.67
CA PRO A 404 26.19 12.63 6.00
C PRO A 404 25.89 13.87 5.17
N TYR A 405 25.61 13.73 3.88
CA TYR A 405 25.22 14.82 2.99
C TYR A 405 23.93 15.49 3.44
N ILE A 406 22.92 14.70 3.79
CA ILE A 406 21.62 15.21 4.22
C ILE A 406 21.73 15.92 5.57
N ARG A 407 22.53 15.38 6.52
CA ARG A 407 22.80 16.05 7.79
C ARG A 407 23.47 17.41 7.61
N GLU A 408 24.34 17.54 6.62
CA GLU A 408 24.95 18.85 6.31
C GLU A 408 23.92 19.84 5.72
N LEU A 409 22.96 19.34 4.91
CA LEU A 409 21.82 20.15 4.46
C LEU A 409 20.94 20.62 5.64
N ASP A 410 20.66 19.73 6.59
CA ASP A 410 19.91 20.08 7.80
C ASP A 410 20.61 21.16 8.63
N LYS A 411 21.93 21.06 8.83
CA LYS A 411 22.71 22.08 9.53
C LYS A 411 22.64 23.44 8.82
N LYS A 412 22.78 23.46 7.49
CA LYS A 412 22.63 24.68 6.69
C LYS A 412 21.23 25.24 6.77
N GLY A 413 20.21 24.36 6.65
CA GLY A 413 18.81 24.74 6.79
C GLY A 413 18.51 25.35 8.16
N LEU A 414 19.01 24.74 9.24
CA LEU A 414 18.85 25.27 10.60
C LEU A 414 19.53 26.63 10.76
N ALA A 415 20.74 26.83 10.23
CA ALA A 415 21.46 28.12 10.32
C ALA A 415 20.70 29.23 9.59
N ILE A 416 20.20 28.97 8.39
CA ILE A 416 19.37 29.91 7.61
C ILE A 416 18.06 30.17 8.37
N GLY A 417 17.39 29.12 8.83
CA GLY A 417 16.13 29.23 9.56
C GLY A 417 16.27 30.09 10.83
N LYS A 418 17.36 29.90 11.59
CA LYS A 418 17.64 30.72 12.80
C LYS A 418 17.80 32.22 12.47
N SER A 419 18.39 32.55 11.34
CA SER A 419 18.55 33.96 10.92
C SER A 419 17.27 34.62 10.42
N GLY A 420 16.35 33.82 9.85
CA GLY A 420 15.06 34.28 9.32
C GLY A 420 13.87 34.16 10.28
N ALA A 421 14.01 33.41 11.36
CA ALA A 421 12.92 33.17 12.30
C ALA A 421 12.64 34.40 13.17
N LYS A 422 11.36 34.73 13.33
CA LYS A 422 10.86 35.74 14.27
C LYS A 422 10.33 35.04 15.52
N ILE A 423 10.68 35.57 16.70
CA ILE A 423 10.24 35.04 17.98
C ILE A 423 9.51 36.14 18.73
N GLU A 424 8.30 35.87 19.16
CA GLU A 424 7.49 36.80 19.93
C GLU A 424 6.77 36.09 21.08
N LYS A 425 6.35 36.85 22.08
CA LYS A 425 5.57 36.35 23.19
C LYS A 425 4.10 36.65 22.97
N LEU A 426 3.25 35.66 22.95
CA LEU A 426 1.79 35.81 22.90
C LEU A 426 1.19 35.23 24.19
N GLY A 427 0.85 36.10 25.14
CA GLY A 427 0.38 35.68 26.44
C GLY A 427 1.42 34.77 27.15
N LYS A 428 1.05 33.56 27.45
CA LYS A 428 1.94 32.53 28.06
C LYS A 428 2.81 31.81 27.02
N THR A 429 2.39 31.80 25.76
CA THR A 429 3.01 31.01 24.70
C THR A 429 4.08 31.80 23.96
N THR A 430 5.20 31.20 23.65
CA THR A 430 6.19 31.70 22.72
C THR A 430 5.82 31.29 21.32
N LEU A 431 5.66 32.25 20.41
CA LEU A 431 5.45 31.99 19.00
C LEU A 431 6.75 32.19 18.24
N GLN A 432 7.17 31.15 17.50
CA GLN A 432 8.26 31.23 16.53
C GLN A 432 7.68 31.12 15.13
N THR A 433 7.99 32.07 14.24
CA THR A 433 7.52 32.04 12.85
C THR A 433 8.67 32.14 11.88
N ILE A 434 8.56 31.48 10.74
CA ILE A 434 9.51 31.56 9.64
C ILE A 434 8.78 31.57 8.30
N ASN A 435 9.14 32.46 7.38
CA ASN A 435 8.70 32.37 6.00
C ASN A 435 9.59 31.35 5.27
N ILE A 436 9.01 30.17 4.93
CA ILE A 436 9.75 29.07 4.33
C ILE A 436 10.24 29.45 2.92
N GLU A 437 9.37 30.04 2.12
CA GLU A 437 9.69 30.36 0.72
C GLU A 437 10.78 31.44 0.59
N GLU A 438 10.80 32.42 1.47
CA GLU A 438 11.83 33.46 1.50
C GLU A 438 13.13 32.95 2.13
N SER A 439 13.05 32.07 3.12
CA SER A 439 14.23 31.65 3.88
C SER A 439 14.99 30.51 3.21
N PHE A 440 14.33 29.66 2.39
CA PHE A 440 14.94 28.47 1.80
C PHE A 440 14.91 28.38 0.27
N PRO A 441 15.06 29.47 -0.49
CA PRO A 441 14.89 29.46 -1.95
C PRO A 441 15.90 28.57 -2.69
N GLY A 442 17.07 28.30 -2.10
CA GLY A 442 18.14 27.51 -2.72
C GLY A 442 18.05 26.01 -2.42
N PHE A 443 17.18 25.58 -1.51
CA PHE A 443 17.08 24.17 -1.10
C PHE A 443 15.98 23.39 -1.85
N GLY A 444 15.18 24.07 -2.68
CA GLY A 444 14.01 23.47 -3.30
C GLY A 444 13.03 22.98 -2.23
N PHE A 445 12.69 21.69 -2.27
CA PHE A 445 11.75 21.11 -1.31
C PHE A 445 12.40 20.36 -0.14
N PHE A 446 13.71 20.53 0.08
CA PHE A 446 14.38 19.93 1.23
C PHE A 446 15.29 20.94 1.95
N PRO A 447 15.24 20.98 3.30
CA PRO A 447 14.34 20.16 4.11
C PRO A 447 12.85 20.48 3.83
N LYS A 448 11.96 19.48 4.00
CA LYS A 448 10.51 19.71 3.91
C LYS A 448 10.09 20.81 4.89
N PRO A 449 9.03 21.58 4.62
CA PRO A 449 8.57 22.62 5.54
C PRO A 449 8.39 22.15 6.98
N GLY A 450 7.70 21.02 7.19
CA GLY A 450 7.52 20.43 8.51
C GLY A 450 8.83 20.06 9.21
N ARG A 451 9.84 19.56 8.47
CA ARG A 451 11.17 19.27 9.00
C ARG A 451 11.92 20.55 9.37
N SER A 452 11.87 21.57 8.54
CA SER A 452 12.49 22.87 8.81
C SER A 452 11.95 23.48 10.10
N VAL A 453 10.63 23.46 10.26
CA VAL A 453 9.95 23.95 11.47
C VAL A 453 10.31 23.09 12.67
N GLY A 454 10.35 21.76 12.54
CA GLY A 454 10.75 20.84 13.59
C GLY A 454 12.18 21.12 14.08
N LEU A 455 13.15 21.26 13.16
CA LEU A 455 14.54 21.59 13.52
C LEU A 455 14.66 22.91 14.27
N LEU A 456 13.91 23.94 13.87
CA LEU A 456 13.89 25.23 14.55
C LEU A 456 13.22 25.14 15.92
N HIS A 457 12.12 24.40 16.03
CA HIS A 457 11.38 24.16 17.24
C HIS A 457 12.26 23.47 18.30
N ASP A 458 12.83 22.33 17.95
CA ASP A 458 13.70 21.54 18.82
C ASP A 458 14.96 22.34 19.25
N ASN A 459 15.51 23.12 18.31
CA ASN A 459 16.66 23.96 18.62
C ASN A 459 16.33 25.08 19.62
N LEU A 460 15.17 25.72 19.49
CA LEU A 460 14.76 26.79 20.42
C LEU A 460 14.47 26.23 21.81
N GLN A 461 13.83 25.07 21.91
CA GLN A 461 13.65 24.37 23.19
C GLN A 461 15.01 24.06 23.85
N LYS A 462 15.93 23.47 23.07
CA LYS A 462 17.24 23.03 23.57
C LYS A 462 18.13 24.18 24.00
N GLU A 463 18.20 25.27 23.21
CA GLU A 463 19.11 26.39 23.47
C GLU A 463 18.57 27.35 24.53
N LYS A 464 17.26 27.59 24.59
CA LYS A 464 16.66 28.63 25.45
C LYS A 464 15.74 28.06 26.53
N GLY A 465 15.56 26.72 26.59
CA GLY A 465 14.71 26.07 27.59
C GLY A 465 13.23 26.48 27.50
N VAL A 466 12.75 26.86 26.30
CA VAL A 466 11.36 27.27 26.11
C VAL A 466 10.46 26.04 26.14
N THR A 467 9.58 25.95 27.12
CA THR A 467 8.65 24.81 27.29
C THR A 467 7.30 25.07 26.62
N ASN A 468 6.77 26.29 26.67
CA ASN A 468 5.50 26.65 26.05
C ASN A 468 5.77 27.33 24.70
N LEU A 469 5.81 26.53 23.62
CA LEU A 469 6.27 26.96 22.30
C LEU A 469 5.35 26.44 21.19
N VAL A 470 4.96 27.36 20.30
CA VAL A 470 4.39 27.05 18.99
C VAL A 470 5.30 27.59 17.90
N SER A 471 5.68 26.75 16.94
CA SER A 471 6.51 27.12 15.80
C SER A 471 5.73 26.94 14.49
N ILE A 472 5.75 27.96 13.63
CA ILE A 472 4.98 28.00 12.38
C ILE A 472 5.90 28.28 11.20
N GLY A 473 5.87 27.42 10.21
CA GLY A 473 6.42 27.66 8.88
C GLY A 473 5.33 28.19 7.95
N ILE A 474 5.54 29.40 7.45
CA ILE A 474 4.56 30.12 6.63
C ILE A 474 4.97 30.04 5.17
N MET A 475 4.04 29.66 4.31
CA MET A 475 4.13 29.66 2.85
C MET A 475 2.99 30.48 2.25
N ASN A 476 2.93 30.62 0.94
CA ASN A 476 1.88 31.40 0.29
C ASN A 476 0.51 30.74 0.36
N THR A 477 0.46 29.41 0.31
CA THR A 477 -0.77 28.62 0.26
C THR A 477 -0.93 27.68 1.45
N ALA A 478 0.04 27.65 2.38
CA ALA A 478 0.04 26.69 3.46
C ALA A 478 0.77 27.21 4.70
N MET A 479 0.47 26.62 5.86
CA MET A 479 1.24 26.76 7.09
C MET A 479 1.49 25.39 7.72
N THR A 480 2.68 25.19 8.29
CA THR A 480 3.01 23.97 9.06
C THR A 480 3.27 24.33 10.50
N PHE A 481 2.88 23.47 11.41
CA PHE A 481 2.86 23.72 12.85
C PHE A 481 3.63 22.67 13.63
N ARG A 482 4.30 23.12 14.69
CA ARG A 482 4.82 22.27 15.78
C ARG A 482 4.51 22.97 17.08
N ALA A 483 4.02 22.25 18.07
CA ALA A 483 3.73 22.76 19.39
C ALA A 483 4.25 21.83 20.48
N THR A 484 4.61 22.38 21.61
CA THR A 484 4.87 21.62 22.85
C THR A 484 3.55 21.27 23.52
N ASP A 485 3.53 20.24 24.37
CA ASP A 485 2.33 19.87 25.12
C ASP A 485 1.86 21.00 26.06
N GLU A 486 2.81 21.74 26.63
CA GLU A 486 2.54 22.86 27.51
C GLU A 486 1.93 24.08 26.80
N ALA A 487 1.97 24.13 25.49
CA ALA A 487 1.35 25.19 24.71
C ALA A 487 -0.17 25.08 24.60
N ASP A 488 -0.73 23.96 25.08
CA ASP A 488 -2.18 23.68 25.00
C ASP A 488 -2.78 23.92 23.62
N PHE A 489 -2.02 23.55 22.59
CA PHE A 489 -2.36 23.73 21.20
C PHE A 489 -3.06 22.48 20.65
N SER A 490 -4.09 22.67 19.82
CA SER A 490 -4.75 21.60 19.10
C SER A 490 -4.91 21.96 17.62
N MET A 491 -4.30 21.16 16.75
CA MET A 491 -4.40 21.33 15.30
C MET A 491 -5.85 21.15 14.83
N HIS A 492 -6.58 20.19 15.40
CA HIS A 492 -7.97 19.91 15.05
C HIS A 492 -8.89 21.08 15.40
N GLU A 493 -8.75 21.64 16.63
CA GLU A 493 -9.53 22.81 17.05
C GLU A 493 -9.20 24.04 16.21
N LEU A 494 -7.93 24.25 15.87
CA LEU A 494 -7.51 25.34 14.99
C LEU A 494 -8.17 25.25 13.61
N ILE A 495 -8.14 24.07 12.99
CA ILE A 495 -8.75 23.85 11.67
C ILE A 495 -10.25 24.13 11.74
N LYS A 496 -10.94 23.61 12.77
CA LYS A 496 -12.37 23.84 12.99
C LYS A 496 -12.68 25.33 13.11
N GLU A 497 -11.92 26.05 13.95
CA GLU A 497 -12.11 27.49 14.13
C GLU A 497 -11.87 28.29 12.86
N LEU A 498 -10.83 27.93 12.08
CA LEU A 498 -10.54 28.57 10.80
C LEU A 498 -11.68 28.40 9.79
N ARG A 499 -12.24 27.19 9.69
CA ARG A 499 -13.37 26.89 8.80
C ARG A 499 -14.63 27.68 9.20
N GLU A 500 -14.89 27.80 10.50
CA GLU A 500 -16.03 28.55 11.01
C GLU A 500 -15.88 30.07 10.78
N LYS A 501 -14.70 30.62 11.04
CA LYS A 501 -14.46 32.06 10.95
C LYS A 501 -14.15 32.56 9.55
N LEU A 502 -13.52 31.73 8.73
CA LEU A 502 -13.06 32.07 7.39
C LEU A 502 -13.51 31.04 6.34
N PRO A 503 -14.83 30.83 6.14
CA PRO A 503 -15.33 29.83 5.20
C PRO A 503 -14.81 30.05 3.78
N ASN A 504 -14.53 31.29 3.38
CA ASN A 504 -14.00 31.64 2.06
C ASN A 504 -12.48 31.36 1.91
N ALA A 505 -11.81 30.98 2.98
CA ALA A 505 -10.40 30.62 2.92
C ALA A 505 -10.19 29.17 2.43
N PHE A 506 -11.26 28.36 2.39
CA PHE A 506 -11.23 26.94 1.98
C PHE A 506 -10.12 26.20 2.70
N VAL A 507 -10.12 26.29 4.04
CA VAL A 507 -9.05 25.68 4.84
C VAL A 507 -9.21 24.17 4.85
N GLU A 508 -8.18 23.49 4.36
CA GLU A 508 -7.98 22.06 4.44
C GLU A 508 -6.71 21.78 5.24
N GLY A 509 -6.68 20.69 5.99
CA GLY A 509 -5.49 20.37 6.76
C GLY A 509 -5.71 19.15 7.63
N GLY A 510 -4.61 18.74 8.29
CA GLY A 510 -4.62 17.56 9.16
C GLY A 510 -3.28 17.40 9.88
N GLY A 511 -3.16 16.30 10.59
CA GLY A 511 -1.99 15.93 11.38
C GLY A 511 -2.34 15.51 12.79
N HIS A 512 -1.31 15.44 13.64
CA HIS A 512 -1.47 15.16 15.07
C HIS A 512 -1.86 16.41 15.87
N LYS A 513 -2.31 16.22 17.11
CA LYS A 513 -2.69 17.33 18.00
C LYS A 513 -1.67 18.48 17.97
N ASN A 514 -0.39 18.18 18.13
CA ASN A 514 0.71 19.17 18.29
C ASN A 514 1.52 19.40 17.01
N ALA A 515 1.15 18.78 15.89
CA ALA A 515 1.92 18.87 14.65
C ALA A 515 1.04 18.62 13.44
N GLY A 516 1.04 19.54 12.49
CA GLY A 516 0.23 19.39 11.28
C GLY A 516 0.49 20.49 10.27
N ALA A 517 -0.37 20.52 9.27
CA ALA A 517 -0.35 21.54 8.22
C ALA A 517 -1.77 21.94 7.82
N ILE A 518 -1.90 23.17 7.35
CA ILE A 518 -3.12 23.66 6.70
C ILE A 518 -2.77 24.22 5.33
N ASN A 519 -3.69 24.04 4.40
CA ASN A 519 -3.72 24.70 3.10
C ASN A 519 -4.85 25.73 3.08
N PHE A 520 -4.67 26.80 2.32
CA PHE A 520 -5.68 27.87 2.19
C PHE A 520 -5.47 28.65 0.90
N ILE A 521 -6.48 29.45 0.51
CA ILE A 521 -6.38 30.31 -0.67
C ILE A 521 -5.34 31.42 -0.41
N PRO A 522 -4.37 31.65 -1.31
CA PRO A 522 -3.27 32.62 -1.12
C PRO A 522 -3.72 34.03 -0.70
N LYS A 523 -4.85 34.48 -1.24
CA LYS A 523 -5.44 35.78 -0.93
C LYS A 523 -5.85 35.94 0.54
N MET A 524 -6.13 34.81 1.23
CA MET A 524 -6.59 34.81 2.62
C MET A 524 -5.44 34.58 3.62
N LYS A 525 -4.20 34.54 3.16
CA LYS A 525 -3.01 34.28 4.00
C LYS A 525 -2.95 35.13 5.25
N GLN A 526 -3.22 36.45 5.12
CA GLN A 526 -3.13 37.38 6.22
C GLN A 526 -4.23 37.14 7.26
N GLU A 527 -5.46 36.97 6.81
CA GLU A 527 -6.63 36.71 7.66
C GLU A 527 -6.50 35.40 8.39
N VAL A 528 -6.04 34.34 7.69
CA VAL A 528 -5.76 33.04 8.29
C VAL A 528 -4.69 33.18 9.39
N PHE A 529 -3.59 33.86 9.12
CA PHE A 529 -2.54 34.08 10.10
C PHE A 529 -2.99 34.86 11.32
N GLU A 530 -3.85 35.89 11.15
CA GLU A 530 -4.45 36.64 12.26
C GLU A 530 -5.34 35.78 13.16
N VAL A 531 -6.14 34.88 12.59
CA VAL A 531 -6.93 33.92 13.38
C VAL A 531 -6.02 32.95 14.12
N VAL A 532 -4.98 32.41 13.47
CA VAL A 532 -3.97 31.55 14.10
C VAL A 532 -3.32 32.24 15.30
N ARG A 533 -2.89 33.49 15.15
CA ARG A 533 -2.29 34.27 16.26
C ARG A 533 -3.24 34.45 17.43
N LYS A 534 -4.50 34.78 17.16
CA LYS A 534 -5.55 34.91 18.19
C LYS A 534 -5.82 33.57 18.90
N PHE A 535 -5.80 32.46 18.17
CA PHE A 535 -5.96 31.13 18.73
C PHE A 535 -4.82 30.80 19.71
N ILE A 536 -3.56 31.05 19.33
CA ILE A 536 -2.37 30.79 20.17
C ILE A 536 -2.29 31.72 21.37
N SER A 537 -2.88 32.90 21.31
CA SER A 537 -2.80 33.91 22.39
C SER A 537 -3.77 33.67 23.55
N ARG A 538 -4.65 32.67 23.47
CA ARG A 538 -5.58 32.26 24.54
C ARG A 538 -4.84 31.53 25.64
#